data_b1a2a6aaebad3403b3b740cb0d9b8480
#
_entry.id   b1a2a6aaebad3403b3b740cb0d9b8480
#
_cell.length_a   1.000
_cell.length_b   1.000
_cell.length_c   1.000
_cell.angle_alpha   90.00
_cell.angle_beta   90.00
_cell.angle_gamma   90.00
#
_symmetry.space_group_name_H-M   'P 1'
#
loop_
_entity.id
_entity.type
_entity.pdbx_description
1 polymer ?
#
loop_
_entity_poly.entity_id
_entity_poly.type
_entity_poly.pdbx_seq_one_letter_code
_entity_poly.pdbx_strand_id
1 'polypeptide(L)'
;MPGTIDLTFVLEMIGTVAFALSGAMVAIQKRLDLLGILVLGITTAVGGGMIRDLIIGIHPPMMFVKPVYVVVSAIFILILFLIIKVNHSSPKFLESALYETLFNLMDAIGLGVFTVVGVNSVMNNDMNHMLFLKIFLGVITGVGGGLIRDMMANETPGILRKHVYACASIVGAVCYIILYDWLRSGTAMVLSVILVVVIRVLAKHYEWNLPKAL
;
A
#
# COMPACT_ATOMS: atom_id res chain seq x y z
N MET A 1 0.79 -0.36 30.54
CA MET A 1 -0.63 -0.77 30.53
C MET A 1 -0.79 -1.79 29.41
N PRO A 2 -1.12 -3.04 29.69
CA PRO A 2 -1.41 -4.01 28.63
C PRO A 2 -2.82 -3.74 28.13
N GLY A 3 -2.99 -3.47 26.82
CA GLY A 3 -4.30 -3.50 26.18
C GLY A 3 -4.73 -2.35 25.29
N THR A 4 -3.95 -1.32 25.05
CA THR A 4 -4.27 -0.38 23.98
C THR A 4 -3.70 -0.92 22.67
N ILE A 5 -4.57 -1.38 21.78
CA ILE A 5 -4.19 -1.73 20.41
C ILE A 5 -3.54 -0.49 19.81
N ASP A 6 -2.27 -0.61 19.44
CA ASP A 6 -1.55 0.49 18.78
C ASP A 6 -2.24 0.78 17.44
N LEU A 7 -2.74 2.00 17.26
CA LEU A 7 -3.40 2.42 16.03
C LEU A 7 -2.51 2.23 14.80
N THR A 8 -1.20 2.40 14.96
CA THR A 8 -0.23 2.14 13.90
C THR A 8 -0.31 0.69 13.43
N PHE A 9 -0.36 -0.25 14.38
CA PHE A 9 -0.51 -1.67 14.06
C PHE A 9 -1.82 -1.97 13.33
N VAL A 10 -2.95 -1.36 13.75
CA VAL A 10 -4.24 -1.54 13.07
C VAL A 10 -4.17 -1.02 11.63
N LEU A 11 -3.61 0.16 11.43
CA LEU A 11 -3.42 0.72 10.10
C LEU A 11 -2.50 -0.17 9.24
N GLU A 12 -1.39 -0.65 9.81
CA GLU A 12 -0.50 -1.59 9.10
C GLU A 12 -1.26 -2.85 8.67
N MET A 13 -2.13 -3.41 9.49
CA MET A 13 -2.96 -4.57 9.12
C MET A 13 -3.91 -4.23 7.97
N ILE A 14 -4.58 -3.08 8.01
CA ILE A 14 -5.48 -2.62 6.94
C ILE A 14 -4.69 -2.47 5.62
N GLY A 15 -3.54 -1.79 5.67
CA GLY A 15 -2.67 -1.62 4.49
C GLY A 15 -2.15 -2.96 3.95
N THR A 16 -1.76 -3.87 4.85
CA THR A 16 -1.28 -5.22 4.50
C THR A 16 -2.37 -6.01 3.76
N VAL A 17 -3.59 -6.04 4.28
CA VAL A 17 -4.72 -6.72 3.63
C VAL A 17 -5.02 -6.06 2.27
N ALA A 18 -5.07 -4.75 2.21
CA ALA A 18 -5.36 -4.02 0.99
C ALA A 18 -4.32 -4.31 -0.12
N PHE A 19 -3.03 -4.24 0.20
CA PHE A 19 -1.98 -4.56 -0.75
C PHE A 19 -1.89 -6.05 -1.09
N ALA A 20 -2.13 -6.95 -0.14
CA ALA A 20 -2.22 -8.38 -0.40
C ALA A 20 -3.30 -8.69 -1.44
N LEU A 21 -4.49 -8.12 -1.26
CA LEU A 21 -5.61 -8.27 -2.20
C LEU A 21 -5.28 -7.65 -3.56
N SER A 22 -4.70 -6.44 -3.61
CA SER A 22 -4.34 -5.83 -4.89
C SER A 22 -3.30 -6.66 -5.65
N GLY A 23 -2.30 -7.22 -4.95
CA GLY A 23 -1.31 -8.11 -5.55
C GLY A 23 -1.91 -9.41 -6.06
N ALA A 24 -2.78 -10.04 -5.25
CA ALA A 24 -3.50 -11.24 -5.64
C ALA A 24 -4.41 -11.02 -6.87
N MET A 25 -5.09 -9.87 -6.93
CA MET A 25 -5.92 -9.50 -8.09
C MET A 25 -5.10 -9.41 -9.36
N VAL A 26 -3.93 -8.77 -9.34
CA VAL A 26 -3.02 -8.73 -10.50
C VAL A 26 -2.57 -10.13 -10.88
N ALA A 27 -2.18 -10.96 -9.91
CA ALA A 27 -1.74 -12.33 -10.16
C ALA A 27 -2.84 -13.18 -10.82
N ILE A 28 -4.09 -13.04 -10.37
CA ILE A 28 -5.25 -13.73 -10.93
C ILE A 28 -5.51 -13.27 -12.38
N GLN A 29 -5.44 -11.97 -12.65
CA GLN A 29 -5.55 -11.45 -14.03
C GLN A 29 -4.47 -12.01 -14.95
N LYS A 30 -3.26 -12.21 -14.44
CA LYS A 30 -2.13 -12.83 -15.17
C LYS A 30 -2.23 -14.36 -15.23
N ARG A 31 -3.30 -14.94 -14.67
CA ARG A 31 -3.56 -16.39 -14.65
C ARG A 31 -2.43 -17.20 -14.00
N LEU A 32 -1.79 -16.62 -12.97
CA LEU A 32 -0.78 -17.33 -12.19
C LEU A 32 -1.45 -18.43 -11.37
N ASP A 33 -0.67 -19.47 -11.02
CA ASP A 33 -1.11 -20.52 -10.12
C ASP A 33 -1.24 -20.03 -8.68
N LEU A 34 -1.71 -20.86 -7.78
CA LEU A 34 -1.92 -20.52 -6.38
C LEU A 34 -0.63 -20.02 -5.71
N LEU A 35 0.50 -20.63 -6.02
CA LEU A 35 1.79 -20.21 -5.47
C LEU A 35 2.17 -18.82 -5.98
N GLY A 36 2.03 -18.58 -7.29
CA GLY A 36 2.27 -17.27 -7.90
C GLY A 36 1.38 -16.17 -7.32
N ILE A 37 0.09 -16.48 -7.05
CA ILE A 37 -0.86 -15.56 -6.42
C ILE A 37 -0.42 -15.23 -4.99
N LEU A 38 0.00 -16.23 -4.20
CA LEU A 38 0.51 -16.02 -2.85
C LEU A 38 1.80 -15.19 -2.85
N VAL A 39 2.76 -15.55 -3.69
CA VAL A 39 4.05 -14.84 -3.77
C VAL A 39 3.84 -13.38 -4.15
N LEU A 40 3.08 -13.11 -5.22
CA LEU A 40 2.86 -11.74 -5.68
C LEU A 40 2.07 -10.91 -4.66
N GLY A 41 1.02 -11.50 -4.06
CA GLY A 41 0.22 -10.81 -3.06
C GLY A 41 0.99 -10.50 -1.77
N ILE A 42 1.72 -11.48 -1.23
CA ILE A 42 2.53 -11.29 -0.01
C ILE A 42 3.64 -10.27 -0.28
N THR A 43 4.37 -10.39 -1.38
CA THR A 43 5.45 -9.46 -1.73
C THR A 43 4.92 -8.03 -1.91
N THR A 44 3.74 -7.87 -2.49
CA THR A 44 3.08 -6.56 -2.57
C THR A 44 2.78 -5.99 -1.18
N ALA A 45 2.28 -6.83 -0.27
CA ALA A 45 1.87 -6.41 1.06
C ALA A 45 3.04 -5.97 1.95
N VAL A 46 4.17 -6.67 1.88
CA VAL A 46 5.30 -6.44 2.81
C VAL A 46 6.49 -5.74 2.16
N GLY A 47 6.55 -5.67 0.83
CA GLY A 47 7.73 -5.18 0.10
C GLY A 47 8.08 -3.73 0.40
N GLY A 48 7.09 -2.84 0.48
CA GLY A 48 7.31 -1.44 0.85
C GLY A 48 7.88 -1.27 2.26
N GLY A 49 7.34 -2.06 3.22
CA GLY A 49 7.84 -2.10 4.60
C GLY A 49 9.27 -2.65 4.70
N MET A 50 9.62 -3.65 3.89
CA MET A 50 11.00 -4.17 3.81
C MET A 50 11.98 -3.10 3.35
N ILE A 51 11.65 -2.38 2.27
CA ILE A 51 12.50 -1.28 1.77
C ILE A 51 12.67 -0.22 2.86
N ARG A 52 11.60 0.17 3.53
CA ARG A 52 11.62 1.10 4.66
C ARG A 52 12.60 0.64 5.74
N ASP A 53 12.43 -0.58 6.22
CA ASP A 53 13.21 -1.12 7.33
C ASP A 53 14.70 -1.17 7.00
N LEU A 54 15.05 -1.56 5.77
CA LEU A 54 16.43 -1.57 5.30
C LEU A 54 17.05 -0.16 5.28
N ILE A 55 16.30 0.86 4.84
CA ILE A 55 16.80 2.25 4.76
C ILE A 55 17.05 2.83 6.16
N ILE A 56 16.16 2.53 7.13
CA ILE A 56 16.32 3.03 8.51
C ILE A 56 17.18 2.11 9.40
N GLY A 57 17.79 1.06 8.82
CA GLY A 57 18.73 0.19 9.53
C GLY A 57 18.09 -0.82 10.47
N ILE A 58 16.81 -1.14 10.31
CA ILE A 58 16.14 -2.21 11.08
C ILE A 58 16.48 -3.57 10.48
N HIS A 59 17.28 -4.34 11.20
CA HIS A 59 17.70 -5.68 10.80
C HIS A 59 17.46 -6.70 11.91
N PRO A 60 16.77 -7.84 11.60
CA PRO A 60 16.08 -8.15 10.35
C PRO A 60 14.79 -7.29 10.16
N PRO A 61 14.32 -7.10 8.92
CA PRO A 61 13.06 -6.40 8.67
C PRO A 61 11.88 -6.96 9.46
N MET A 62 10.94 -6.08 9.85
CA MET A 62 9.84 -6.42 10.78
C MET A 62 8.96 -7.57 10.33
N MET A 63 8.82 -7.80 9.02
CA MET A 63 8.05 -8.95 8.50
C MET A 63 8.61 -10.31 8.94
N PHE A 64 9.92 -10.40 9.16
CA PHE A 64 10.57 -11.62 9.67
C PHE A 64 10.45 -11.75 11.18
N VAL A 65 10.42 -10.64 11.90
CA VAL A 65 10.25 -10.60 13.36
C VAL A 65 8.78 -10.83 13.75
N LYS A 66 7.85 -10.27 12.97
CA LYS A 66 6.40 -10.37 13.18
C LYS A 66 5.74 -11.04 11.99
N PRO A 67 5.73 -12.39 11.91
CA PRO A 67 5.17 -13.12 10.77
C PRO A 67 3.67 -12.90 10.56
N VAL A 68 2.99 -12.23 11.49
CA VAL A 68 1.55 -11.91 11.41
C VAL A 68 1.21 -11.20 10.10
N TYR A 69 2.06 -10.32 9.58
CA TYR A 69 1.83 -9.64 8.30
C TYR A 69 1.75 -10.62 7.13
N VAL A 70 2.65 -11.60 7.09
CA VAL A 70 2.68 -12.64 6.06
C VAL A 70 1.48 -13.57 6.20
N VAL A 71 1.18 -14.00 7.44
CA VAL A 71 0.05 -14.91 7.71
C VAL A 71 -1.29 -14.26 7.35
N VAL A 72 -1.52 -13.02 7.76
CA VAL A 72 -2.75 -12.28 7.43
C VAL A 72 -2.86 -12.08 5.91
N SER A 73 -1.78 -11.71 5.24
CA SER A 73 -1.77 -11.60 3.77
C SER A 73 -2.18 -12.92 3.12
N ALA A 74 -1.57 -14.04 3.53
CA ALA A 74 -1.85 -15.36 2.97
C ALA A 74 -3.32 -15.76 3.17
N ILE A 75 -3.89 -15.52 4.36
CA ILE A 75 -5.30 -15.83 4.67
C ILE A 75 -6.23 -15.06 3.72
N PHE A 76 -6.06 -13.74 3.59
CA PHE A 76 -6.95 -12.94 2.74
C PHE A 76 -6.78 -13.24 1.25
N ILE A 77 -5.57 -13.57 0.80
CA ILE A 77 -5.31 -14.04 -0.57
C ILE A 77 -6.04 -15.36 -0.84
N LEU A 78 -5.96 -16.33 0.09
CA LEU A 78 -6.65 -17.62 -0.04
C LEU A 78 -8.17 -17.44 -0.06
N ILE A 79 -8.71 -16.56 0.79
CA ILE A 79 -10.16 -16.24 0.78
C ILE A 79 -10.55 -15.67 -0.58
N LEU A 80 -9.82 -14.69 -1.11
CA LEU A 80 -10.09 -14.11 -2.43
C LEU A 80 -10.02 -15.19 -3.53
N PHE A 81 -8.98 -16.02 -3.52
CA PHE A 81 -8.81 -17.11 -4.48
C PHE A 81 -10.01 -18.08 -4.45
N LEU A 82 -10.45 -18.49 -3.24
CA LEU A 82 -11.59 -19.39 -3.08
C LEU A 82 -12.90 -18.76 -3.56
N ILE A 83 -13.13 -17.48 -3.26
CA ILE A 83 -14.34 -16.76 -3.72
C ILE A 83 -14.38 -16.75 -5.25
N ILE A 84 -13.28 -16.43 -5.92
CA ILE A 84 -13.22 -16.37 -7.38
C ILE A 84 -13.38 -17.78 -7.98
N LYS A 85 -12.74 -18.78 -7.38
CA LYS A 85 -12.80 -20.17 -7.84
C LYS A 85 -14.21 -20.78 -7.70
N VAL A 86 -14.86 -20.58 -6.55
CA VAL A 86 -16.21 -21.15 -6.26
C VAL A 86 -17.28 -20.48 -7.12
N ASN A 87 -17.21 -19.17 -7.27
CA ASN A 87 -18.20 -18.44 -8.08
C ASN A 87 -18.01 -18.64 -9.59
N HIS A 88 -17.10 -19.51 -10.02
CA HIS A 88 -16.77 -19.72 -11.43
C HIS A 88 -16.67 -18.39 -12.19
N SER A 89 -16.02 -17.41 -11.56
CA SER A 89 -15.93 -16.05 -12.11
C SER A 89 -15.42 -16.09 -13.55
N SER A 90 -16.28 -15.70 -14.47
CA SER A 90 -15.96 -15.75 -15.89
C SER A 90 -14.80 -14.78 -16.18
N PRO A 91 -14.01 -15.00 -17.24
CA PRO A 91 -13.00 -14.04 -17.69
C PRO A 91 -13.55 -12.61 -17.80
N LYS A 92 -14.82 -12.45 -18.16
CA LYS A 92 -15.53 -11.17 -18.21
C LYS A 92 -15.62 -10.47 -16.85
N PHE A 93 -15.66 -11.20 -15.73
CA PHE A 93 -15.64 -10.59 -14.40
C PHE A 93 -14.30 -9.93 -14.11
N LEU A 94 -13.20 -10.57 -14.49
CA LEU A 94 -11.83 -10.03 -14.30
C LEU A 94 -11.57 -8.77 -15.16
N GLU A 95 -12.34 -8.58 -16.22
CA GLU A 95 -12.29 -7.40 -17.09
C GLU A 95 -13.38 -6.36 -16.74
N SER A 96 -14.18 -6.62 -15.70
CA SER A 96 -15.28 -5.74 -15.31
C SER A 96 -14.78 -4.46 -14.65
N ALA A 97 -15.56 -3.37 -14.84
CA ALA A 97 -15.32 -2.10 -14.16
C ALA A 97 -15.35 -2.23 -12.64
N LEU A 98 -16.12 -3.18 -12.10
CA LEU A 98 -16.15 -3.46 -10.67
C LEU A 98 -14.81 -4.01 -10.18
N TYR A 99 -14.24 -5.00 -10.88
CA TYR A 99 -12.94 -5.56 -10.52
C TYR A 99 -11.84 -4.49 -10.54
N GLU A 100 -11.81 -3.69 -11.59
CA GLU A 100 -10.88 -2.56 -11.71
C GLU A 100 -11.07 -1.52 -10.60
N THR A 101 -12.30 -1.23 -10.22
CA THR A 101 -12.61 -0.29 -9.13
C THR A 101 -12.14 -0.84 -7.79
N LEU A 102 -12.40 -2.11 -7.50
CA LEU A 102 -11.91 -2.78 -6.29
C LEU A 102 -10.38 -2.80 -6.23
N PHE A 103 -9.72 -3.16 -7.32
CA PHE A 103 -8.27 -3.12 -7.42
C PHE A 103 -7.71 -1.74 -7.08
N ASN A 104 -8.24 -0.69 -7.72
CA ASN A 104 -7.75 0.67 -7.49
C ASN A 104 -8.04 1.17 -6.06
N LEU A 105 -9.16 0.73 -5.46
CA LEU A 105 -9.48 1.08 -4.07
C LEU A 105 -8.51 0.40 -3.10
N MET A 106 -8.25 -0.90 -3.27
CA MET A 106 -7.29 -1.63 -2.44
C MET A 106 -5.89 -1.03 -2.57
N ASP A 107 -5.46 -0.74 -3.79
CA ASP A 107 -4.18 -0.09 -4.05
C ASP A 107 -4.09 1.32 -3.41
N ALA A 108 -5.17 2.11 -3.48
CA ALA A 108 -5.22 3.44 -2.86
C ALA A 108 -5.16 3.39 -1.33
N ILE A 109 -5.86 2.43 -0.70
CA ILE A 109 -5.83 2.22 0.75
C ILE A 109 -4.41 1.83 1.18
N GLY A 110 -3.81 0.84 0.51
CA GLY A 110 -2.44 0.42 0.80
C GLY A 110 -1.44 1.56 0.66
N LEU A 111 -1.54 2.33 -0.44
CA LEU A 111 -0.71 3.52 -0.66
C LEU A 111 -0.83 4.52 0.48
N GLY A 112 -2.05 4.90 0.86
CA GLY A 112 -2.29 5.89 1.91
C GLY A 112 -1.75 5.45 3.26
N VAL A 113 -2.09 4.22 3.67
CA VAL A 113 -1.65 3.65 4.95
C VAL A 113 -0.12 3.58 5.01
N PHE A 114 0.52 2.96 4.04
CA PHE A 114 1.96 2.78 4.08
C PHE A 114 2.75 4.07 3.86
N THR A 115 2.17 5.08 3.19
CA THR A 115 2.74 6.43 3.17
C THR A 115 2.83 7.00 4.58
N VAL A 116 1.73 6.99 5.32
CA VAL A 116 1.66 7.56 6.68
C VAL A 116 2.51 6.76 7.65
N VAL A 117 2.46 5.44 7.59
CA VAL A 117 3.28 4.55 8.41
C VAL A 117 4.78 4.75 8.13
N GLY A 118 5.16 4.95 6.85
CA GLY A 118 6.53 5.24 6.47
C GLY A 118 7.06 6.55 7.08
N VAL A 119 6.27 7.62 7.04
CA VAL A 119 6.60 8.89 7.73
C VAL A 119 6.71 8.68 9.24
N ASN A 120 5.72 8.01 9.83
CA ASN A 120 5.66 7.76 11.27
C ASN A 120 6.86 6.96 11.78
N SER A 121 7.39 6.05 10.96
CA SER A 121 8.59 5.27 11.31
C SER A 121 9.84 6.14 11.48
N VAL A 122 9.98 7.22 10.71
CA VAL A 122 11.08 8.19 10.87
C VAL A 122 10.83 9.10 12.06
N MET A 123 9.57 9.51 12.28
CA MET A 123 9.21 10.39 13.40
C MET A 123 9.48 9.76 14.77
N ASN A 124 9.36 8.44 14.86
CA ASN A 124 9.59 7.68 16.09
C ASN A 124 11.05 7.22 16.28
N ASN A 125 11.96 7.67 15.40
CA ASN A 125 13.38 7.37 15.46
C ASN A 125 14.20 8.65 15.68
N ASP A 126 15.48 8.49 16.02
CA ASP A 126 16.44 9.59 16.21
C ASP A 126 16.63 10.48 14.96
N MET A 127 16.15 10.00 13.80
CA MET A 127 16.17 10.69 12.51
C MET A 127 15.01 11.68 12.31
N ASN A 128 14.21 11.94 13.35
CA ASN A 128 13.04 12.83 13.28
C ASN A 128 13.34 14.26 12.76
N HIS A 129 14.57 14.74 12.87
CA HIS A 129 14.99 16.05 12.35
C HIS A 129 15.13 16.09 10.81
N MET A 130 15.15 14.95 10.13
CA MET A 130 15.37 14.84 8.68
C MET A 130 14.05 14.92 7.89
N LEU A 131 13.59 16.13 7.55
CA LEU A 131 12.33 16.34 6.82
C LEU A 131 12.28 15.61 5.47
N PHE A 132 13.37 15.67 4.70
CA PHE A 132 13.43 14.98 3.41
C PHE A 132 13.27 13.47 3.57
N LEU A 133 13.92 12.88 4.58
CA LEU A 133 13.84 11.44 4.84
C LEU A 133 12.41 11.01 5.21
N LYS A 134 11.69 11.82 6.00
CA LYS A 134 10.28 11.56 6.34
C LYS A 134 9.42 11.44 5.09
N ILE A 135 9.51 12.45 4.19
CA ILE A 135 8.72 12.47 2.96
C ILE A 135 9.15 11.32 2.05
N PHE A 136 10.45 11.17 1.82
CA PHE A 136 11.00 10.12 0.97
C PHE A 136 10.59 8.71 1.44
N LEU A 137 10.75 8.45 2.75
CA LEU A 137 10.44 7.14 3.31
C LEU A 137 8.94 6.86 3.33
N GLY A 138 8.11 7.88 3.56
CA GLY A 138 6.67 7.78 3.39
C GLY A 138 6.30 7.37 1.96
N VAL A 139 6.83 8.08 0.98
CA VAL A 139 6.56 7.82 -0.44
C VAL A 139 7.06 6.43 -0.82
N ILE A 140 8.31 6.09 -0.55
CA ILE A 140 8.88 4.79 -0.98
C ILE A 140 8.21 3.60 -0.28
N THR A 141 7.78 3.76 0.97
CA THR A 141 7.02 2.72 1.68
C THR A 141 5.64 2.53 1.04
N GLY A 142 4.95 3.63 0.74
CA GLY A 142 3.62 3.59 0.13
C GLY A 142 3.63 3.04 -1.29
N VAL A 143 4.56 3.50 -2.14
CA VAL A 143 4.62 3.06 -3.55
C VAL A 143 5.34 1.74 -3.74
N GLY A 144 6.23 1.35 -2.80
CA GLY A 144 7.18 0.24 -2.98
C GLY A 144 6.51 -1.09 -3.23
N GLY A 145 5.45 -1.41 -2.48
CA GLY A 145 4.68 -2.65 -2.69
C GLY A 145 4.08 -2.73 -4.10
N GLY A 146 3.41 -1.65 -4.54
CA GLY A 146 2.84 -1.56 -5.89
C GLY A 146 3.91 -1.59 -6.99
N LEU A 147 5.06 -0.97 -6.77
CA LEU A 147 6.19 -0.99 -7.70
C LEU A 147 6.71 -2.42 -7.91
N ILE A 148 6.97 -3.15 -6.82
CA ILE A 148 7.45 -4.54 -6.87
C ILE A 148 6.40 -5.42 -7.55
N ARG A 149 5.12 -5.28 -7.19
CA ARG A 149 4.00 -6.00 -7.82
C ARG A 149 4.01 -5.84 -9.34
N ASP A 150 4.01 -4.58 -9.80
CA ASP A 150 3.91 -4.28 -11.22
C ASP A 150 5.13 -4.82 -11.99
N MET A 151 6.34 -4.68 -11.42
CA MET A 151 7.56 -5.25 -12.00
C MET A 151 7.51 -6.78 -12.07
N MET A 152 7.08 -7.46 -11.01
CA MET A 152 6.96 -8.93 -11.00
C MET A 152 5.88 -9.41 -11.98
N ALA A 153 4.82 -8.62 -12.18
CA ALA A 153 3.76 -8.89 -13.15
C ALA A 153 4.14 -8.57 -14.60
N ASN A 154 5.37 -8.10 -14.84
CA ASN A 154 5.85 -7.60 -16.13
C ASN A 154 4.95 -6.49 -16.70
N GLU A 155 4.56 -5.54 -15.85
CA GLU A 155 3.79 -4.35 -16.22
C GLU A 155 4.60 -3.08 -15.96
N THR A 156 4.31 -2.05 -16.75
CA THR A 156 4.86 -0.72 -16.45
C THR A 156 4.33 -0.25 -15.11
N PRO A 157 5.20 0.03 -14.12
CA PRO A 157 4.77 0.42 -12.79
C PRO A 157 3.81 1.60 -12.79
N GLY A 158 2.75 1.49 -11.97
CA GLY A 158 1.73 2.51 -11.85
C GLY A 158 2.27 3.89 -11.48
N ILE A 159 3.36 3.96 -10.73
CA ILE A 159 4.06 5.21 -10.39
C ILE A 159 4.58 5.96 -11.63
N LEU A 160 4.93 5.25 -12.70
CA LEU A 160 5.44 5.83 -13.96
C LEU A 160 4.32 6.15 -14.95
N ARG A 161 3.18 5.46 -14.85
CA ARG A 161 2.06 5.56 -15.81
C ARG A 161 0.88 6.36 -15.28
N LYS A 162 0.57 6.22 -13.98
CA LYS A 162 -0.56 6.89 -13.31
C LYS A 162 -0.04 8.15 -12.63
N HIS A 163 -0.15 9.28 -13.29
CA HIS A 163 0.52 10.53 -12.96
C HIS A 163 0.26 11.09 -11.55
N VAL A 164 -0.86 10.77 -10.91
CA VAL A 164 -1.20 11.26 -9.57
C VAL A 164 -0.88 10.21 -8.48
N TYR A 165 -0.16 9.13 -8.80
CA TYR A 165 0.14 8.06 -7.84
C TYR A 165 1.12 8.51 -6.76
N ALA A 166 2.34 8.88 -7.17
CA ALA A 166 3.35 9.38 -6.25
C ALA A 166 2.98 10.76 -5.67
N CYS A 167 2.33 11.62 -6.45
CA CYS A 167 1.88 12.93 -5.98
C CYS A 167 0.90 12.81 -4.81
N ALA A 168 -0.05 11.87 -4.86
CA ALA A 168 -0.97 11.63 -3.76
C ALA A 168 -0.22 11.20 -2.48
N SER A 169 0.79 10.33 -2.61
CA SER A 169 1.63 9.91 -1.50
C SER A 169 2.46 11.09 -0.93
N ILE A 170 3.06 11.93 -1.79
CA ILE A 170 3.80 13.12 -1.35
C ILE A 170 2.88 14.07 -0.57
N VAL A 171 1.69 14.36 -1.10
CA VAL A 171 0.70 15.23 -0.43
C VAL A 171 0.28 14.62 0.92
N GLY A 172 0.03 13.32 0.97
CA GLY A 172 -0.31 12.62 2.20
C GLY A 172 0.81 12.66 3.24
N ALA A 173 2.07 12.46 2.81
CA ALA A 173 3.23 12.53 3.69
C ALA A 173 3.40 13.93 4.30
N VAL A 174 3.31 14.97 3.47
CA VAL A 174 3.41 16.37 3.90
C VAL A 174 2.24 16.73 4.83
N CYS A 175 1.02 16.34 4.48
CA CYS A 175 -0.16 16.56 5.30
C CYS A 175 0.00 15.92 6.69
N TYR A 176 0.48 14.66 6.75
CA TYR A 176 0.70 13.98 8.04
C TYR A 176 1.74 14.71 8.89
N ILE A 177 2.85 15.17 8.30
CA ILE A 177 3.89 15.92 9.02
C ILE A 177 3.31 17.20 9.62
N ILE A 178 2.53 17.96 8.84
CA ILE A 178 1.91 19.21 9.31
C ILE A 178 0.87 18.94 10.40
N LEU A 179 -0.01 17.96 10.19
CA LEU A 179 -1.08 17.66 11.13
C LEU A 179 -0.58 17.03 12.43
N TYR A 180 0.59 16.39 12.41
CA TYR A 180 1.17 15.76 13.60
C TYR A 180 1.44 16.76 14.72
N ASP A 181 1.85 17.99 14.37
CA ASP A 181 2.15 19.05 15.34
C ASP A 181 0.88 19.70 15.93
N TRP A 182 -0.27 19.58 15.24
CA TRP A 182 -1.53 20.26 15.62
C TRP A 182 -2.56 19.33 16.24
N LEU A 183 -2.49 18.05 15.92
CA LEU A 183 -3.48 17.04 16.32
C LEU A 183 -2.81 15.90 17.08
N ARG A 184 -3.63 15.08 17.74
CA ARG A 184 -3.14 13.80 18.25
C ARG A 184 -2.63 12.95 17.08
N SER A 185 -1.49 12.29 17.27
CA SER A 185 -0.83 11.44 16.24
C SER A 185 -1.82 10.51 15.51
N GLY A 186 -2.70 9.82 16.24
CA GLY A 186 -3.68 8.92 15.62
C GLY A 186 -4.68 9.63 14.71
N THR A 187 -5.20 10.80 15.09
CA THR A 187 -6.13 11.57 14.24
C THR A 187 -5.43 12.07 12.99
N ALA A 188 -4.20 12.57 13.12
CA ALA A 188 -3.39 13.00 11.99
C ALA A 188 -3.14 11.85 10.99
N MET A 189 -2.83 10.64 11.50
CA MET A 189 -2.66 9.44 10.67
C MET A 189 -3.91 9.16 9.84
N VAL A 190 -5.07 9.04 10.49
CA VAL A 190 -6.34 8.68 9.82
C VAL A 190 -6.72 9.72 8.77
N LEU A 191 -6.65 11.01 9.10
CA LEU A 191 -6.98 12.08 8.15
C LEU A 191 -6.07 12.08 6.93
N SER A 192 -4.77 11.86 7.14
CA SER A 192 -3.80 11.80 6.03
C SER A 192 -3.99 10.56 5.14
N VAL A 193 -4.34 9.40 5.72
CA VAL A 193 -4.71 8.20 4.95
C VAL A 193 -5.94 8.49 4.09
N ILE A 194 -7.01 9.06 4.69
CA ILE A 194 -8.23 9.40 3.98
C ILE A 194 -7.92 10.37 2.84
N LEU A 195 -7.11 11.39 3.07
CA LEU A 195 -6.72 12.35 2.04
C LEU A 195 -6.06 11.65 0.83
N VAL A 196 -5.11 10.75 1.06
CA VAL A 196 -4.46 10.00 -0.03
C VAL A 196 -5.47 9.17 -0.80
N VAL A 197 -6.35 8.44 -0.10
CA VAL A 197 -7.38 7.60 -0.74
C VAL A 197 -8.33 8.45 -1.58
N VAL A 198 -8.80 9.58 -1.04
CA VAL A 198 -9.70 10.51 -1.75
C VAL A 198 -9.01 11.06 -3.01
N ILE A 199 -7.78 11.55 -2.90
CA ILE A 199 -7.02 12.05 -4.07
C ILE A 199 -6.91 10.94 -5.13
N ARG A 200 -6.60 9.71 -4.75
CA ARG A 200 -6.47 8.58 -5.67
C ARG A 200 -7.78 8.22 -6.37
N VAL A 201 -8.88 8.19 -5.62
CA VAL A 201 -10.21 7.89 -6.16
C VAL A 201 -10.66 9.00 -7.13
N LEU A 202 -10.49 10.26 -6.74
CA LEU A 202 -10.84 11.41 -7.60
C LEU A 202 -9.94 11.46 -8.84
N ALA A 203 -8.63 11.24 -8.68
CA ALA A 203 -7.69 11.22 -9.80
C ALA A 203 -8.01 10.14 -10.83
N LYS A 204 -8.53 8.98 -10.37
CA LYS A 204 -9.03 7.94 -11.28
C LYS A 204 -10.35 8.36 -11.92
N HIS A 205 -11.29 8.89 -11.14
CA HIS A 205 -12.63 9.24 -11.64
C HIS A 205 -12.59 10.35 -12.69
N TYR A 206 -11.73 11.38 -12.47
CA TYR A 206 -11.57 12.51 -13.38
C TYR A 206 -10.40 12.38 -14.35
N GLU A 207 -9.76 11.20 -14.40
CA GLU A 207 -8.64 10.91 -15.30
C GLU A 207 -7.51 11.97 -15.25
N TRP A 208 -7.19 12.44 -14.03
CA TRP A 208 -6.14 13.45 -13.87
C TRP A 208 -4.79 12.96 -14.39
N ASN A 209 -4.26 13.69 -15.34
CA ASN A 209 -2.98 13.38 -15.98
C ASN A 209 -2.02 14.56 -15.85
N LEU A 210 -0.75 14.26 -15.57
CA LEU A 210 0.32 15.26 -15.67
C LEU A 210 0.70 15.47 -17.15
N PRO A 211 1.22 16.66 -17.51
CA PRO A 211 1.68 16.94 -18.86
C PRO A 211 2.73 15.92 -19.32
N LYS A 212 2.59 15.45 -20.54
CA LYS A 212 3.60 14.61 -21.21
C LYS A 212 4.48 15.49 -22.09
N ALA A 213 5.74 15.11 -22.25
CA ALA A 213 6.67 15.86 -23.10
C ALA A 213 6.38 15.68 -24.61
N LEU A 214 5.73 14.56 -25.00
CA LEU A 214 5.31 14.21 -26.37
C LEU A 214 3.95 13.55 -26.33
#